data_c294cf4cd6059e42880e9e1dc3487599
#
_entry.id   c294cf4cd6059e42880e9e1dc3487599
#
_cell.length_a   1.000
_cell.length_b   1.000
_cell.length_c   1.000
_cell.angle_alpha   90.00
_cell.angle_beta   90.00
_cell.angle_gamma   90.00
#
_symmetry.space_group_name_H-M   'P 1'
#
loop_
_entity.id
_entity.type
_entity.pdbx_description
1 polymer ?
#
loop_
_entity_poly.entity_id
_entity_poly.type
_entity_poly.pdbx_seq_one_letter_code
_entity_poly.pdbx_strand_id
1 'polypeptide(L)'
;MKRLLVAVSAIAILTAGPVAAQEVDRVAINGIIDQGLNHSEVMQTAAWLTDRIGGRMTNSPQMRQAEQWTAQQFRDWGLSNVRADPFDFGRGWSIVRSSARMTAPRPLDLRAIPIAWTPSTPGVISGEVIVAPMANAGDFARWRGKLAGKIVLVSRPTAVTDPTQPAFRRLTDEDLRNANTYNMPSHAAPSTGTLGTRDFAGQMDAFLQEEGALAWVRMSQRDGGLLHGTGSGYRMDDQRLTPGMELAAEDYRRLARLALTEDAKPTLELMSEVRFHEEDPNAYNILADIPGTDRSGEYVMAGAHLDSWVASDGAVDNAAGSAVVMEAARILKALGVRPKRTIRFALWNGEEQGLWGSLAYVDRYLATRAPLGDARLDALPNGRTWRQRWPIQPRAGHGHLVAYFNLDNGSGKIRGINAEGNVAAAPIFQQWLEPFSAMGASTVSLRTSGGTDHVYLQTVGVPGFQFIQDPLDYSARLHHTSIDSYDHLRAEDLRQAAVILASFLLSAANSDEPLPRMPIPTRPTPTDPFPLQQ
;
A
#
# COMPACT_ATOMS: atom_id res chain seq x y z
N MET A 1 -17.20 -0.39 -78.25
CA MET A 1 -17.59 0.67 -77.29
C MET A 1 -17.79 0.02 -75.93
N LYS A 2 -16.77 0.05 -75.10
CA LYS A 2 -16.84 -0.43 -73.66
C LYS A 2 -17.02 0.78 -72.77
N ARG A 3 -18.14 0.83 -72.05
CA ARG A 3 -18.40 1.87 -71.06
C ARG A 3 -17.71 1.50 -69.74
N LEU A 4 -16.80 2.36 -69.31
CA LEU A 4 -16.16 2.29 -68.01
C LEU A 4 -17.11 2.93 -66.94
N LEU A 5 -17.55 2.15 -65.97
CA LEU A 5 -18.24 2.66 -64.77
C LEU A 5 -17.17 3.04 -63.75
N VAL A 6 -17.10 4.33 -63.40
CA VAL A 6 -16.30 4.83 -62.30
C VAL A 6 -17.18 4.82 -61.05
N ALA A 7 -16.85 3.96 -60.08
CA ALA A 7 -17.47 3.96 -58.77
C ALA A 7 -16.77 5.01 -57.89
N VAL A 8 -17.49 6.05 -57.51
CA VAL A 8 -17.03 7.06 -56.53
C VAL A 8 -17.35 6.53 -55.11
N SER A 9 -16.33 6.09 -54.39
CA SER A 9 -16.47 5.75 -52.98
C SER A 9 -16.48 7.04 -52.14
N ALA A 10 -17.62 7.35 -51.55
CA ALA A 10 -17.73 8.41 -50.57
C ALA A 10 -17.08 7.96 -49.24
N ILE A 11 -15.92 8.55 -48.89
CA ILE A 11 -15.30 8.40 -47.57
C ILE A 11 -16.09 9.29 -46.62
N ALA A 12 -16.87 8.70 -45.72
CA ALA A 12 -17.49 9.39 -44.61
C ALA A 12 -16.38 9.72 -43.57
N ILE A 13 -15.93 10.96 -43.53
CA ILE A 13 -15.06 11.47 -42.46
C ILE A 13 -15.96 11.62 -41.22
N LEU A 14 -15.87 10.67 -40.30
CA LEU A 14 -16.39 10.82 -38.94
C LEU A 14 -15.52 11.88 -38.25
N THR A 15 -15.97 13.12 -38.28
CA THR A 15 -15.44 14.16 -37.38
C THR A 15 -15.86 13.78 -35.97
N ALA A 16 -14.92 13.27 -35.18
CA ALA A 16 -15.11 13.22 -33.74
C ALA A 16 -15.32 14.68 -33.27
N GLY A 17 -16.54 15.02 -32.91
CA GLY A 17 -16.85 16.31 -32.30
C GLY A 17 -16.01 16.47 -31.03
N PRO A 18 -15.69 17.71 -30.62
CA PRO A 18 -15.04 17.94 -29.34
C PRO A 18 -15.90 17.29 -28.25
N VAL A 19 -15.28 16.49 -27.38
CA VAL A 19 -15.91 15.99 -26.16
C VAL A 19 -16.45 17.23 -25.45
N ALA A 20 -17.77 17.38 -25.38
CA ALA A 20 -18.38 18.51 -24.69
C ALA A 20 -17.89 18.49 -23.26
N ALA A 21 -17.16 19.52 -22.87
CA ALA A 21 -16.69 19.67 -21.51
C ALA A 21 -17.93 19.68 -20.59
N GLN A 22 -18.03 18.69 -19.71
CA GLN A 22 -19.14 18.65 -18.75
C GLN A 22 -19.00 19.82 -17.82
N GLU A 23 -20.02 20.68 -17.75
CA GLU A 23 -20.00 21.85 -16.88
C GLU A 23 -19.86 21.39 -15.42
N VAL A 24 -18.82 21.87 -14.75
CA VAL A 24 -18.55 21.54 -13.34
C VAL A 24 -19.65 22.18 -12.49
N ASP A 25 -20.38 21.41 -11.71
CA ASP A 25 -21.42 21.93 -10.80
C ASP A 25 -20.77 22.76 -9.66
N ARG A 26 -20.62 24.04 -9.91
CA ARG A 26 -19.97 24.98 -8.96
C ARG A 26 -20.73 25.12 -7.65
N VAL A 27 -22.06 24.93 -7.63
CA VAL A 27 -22.86 24.98 -6.41
C VAL A 27 -22.55 23.79 -5.53
N ALA A 28 -22.54 22.60 -6.11
CA ALA A 28 -22.17 21.39 -5.38
C ALA A 28 -20.71 21.45 -4.88
N ILE A 29 -19.77 21.92 -5.71
CA ILE A 29 -18.36 22.08 -5.31
C ILE A 29 -18.20 23.08 -4.16
N ASN A 30 -18.87 24.23 -4.19
CA ASN A 30 -18.82 25.19 -3.09
C ASN A 30 -19.36 24.59 -1.78
N GLY A 31 -20.44 23.79 -1.85
CA GLY A 31 -20.94 23.04 -0.70
C GLY A 31 -19.93 22.02 -0.17
N ILE A 32 -19.24 21.31 -1.06
CA ILE A 32 -18.17 20.36 -0.67
C ILE A 32 -17.01 21.09 -0.01
N ILE A 33 -16.58 22.22 -0.55
CA ILE A 33 -15.52 23.05 0.03
C ILE A 33 -15.91 23.53 1.42
N ASP A 34 -17.12 24.05 1.59
CA ASP A 34 -17.61 24.51 2.91
C ASP A 34 -17.64 23.35 3.92
N GLN A 35 -18.25 22.23 3.57
CA GLN A 35 -18.30 21.06 4.45
C GLN A 35 -16.92 20.52 4.81
N GLY A 36 -16.01 20.43 3.85
CA GLY A 36 -14.68 19.85 4.08
C GLY A 36 -13.69 20.79 4.76
N LEU A 37 -13.81 22.10 4.61
CA LEU A 37 -12.90 23.05 5.26
C LEU A 37 -13.41 23.55 6.61
N ASN A 38 -14.72 23.82 6.74
CA ASN A 38 -15.30 24.46 7.91
C ASN A 38 -15.96 23.47 8.90
N HIS A 39 -16.38 22.28 8.42
CA HIS A 39 -17.12 21.28 9.20
C HIS A 39 -16.46 19.90 9.18
N SER A 40 -15.16 19.82 8.95
CA SER A 40 -14.42 18.57 8.78
C SER A 40 -14.24 17.80 10.08
N GLU A 41 -14.44 16.48 9.99
CA GLU A 41 -14.16 15.50 11.05
C GLU A 41 -12.93 14.64 10.74
N VAL A 42 -12.17 14.95 9.67
CA VAL A 42 -11.06 14.11 9.20
C VAL A 42 -10.00 13.84 10.27
N MET A 43 -9.68 14.85 11.09
CA MET A 43 -8.69 14.70 12.16
C MET A 43 -9.22 13.85 13.33
N GLN A 44 -10.52 13.94 13.64
CA GLN A 44 -11.14 13.08 14.65
C GLN A 44 -11.14 11.63 14.20
N THR A 45 -11.44 11.37 12.91
CA THR A 45 -11.36 10.04 12.31
C THR A 45 -9.93 9.50 12.37
N ALA A 46 -8.93 10.31 11.99
CA ALA A 46 -7.53 9.93 12.08
C ALA A 46 -7.11 9.61 13.52
N ALA A 47 -7.48 10.44 14.51
CA ALA A 47 -7.18 10.20 15.92
C ALA A 47 -7.83 8.91 16.46
N TRP A 48 -9.01 8.54 15.98
CA TRP A 48 -9.61 7.26 16.32
C TRP A 48 -8.77 6.08 15.81
N LEU A 49 -8.35 6.14 14.55
CA LEU A 49 -7.56 5.08 13.93
C LEU A 49 -6.16 4.94 14.55
N THR A 50 -5.54 6.05 14.95
CA THR A 50 -4.18 6.10 15.52
C THR A 50 -4.19 6.01 17.03
N ASP A 51 -4.61 7.07 17.74
CA ASP A 51 -4.42 7.19 19.18
C ASP A 51 -5.30 6.23 20.00
N ARG A 52 -6.45 5.79 19.47
CA ARG A 52 -7.36 4.88 20.18
C ARG A 52 -7.23 3.43 19.77
N ILE A 53 -7.02 3.16 18.47
CA ILE A 53 -6.88 1.79 17.95
C ILE A 53 -5.41 1.43 17.84
N GLY A 54 -4.58 2.32 17.28
CA GLY A 54 -3.14 2.10 17.11
C GLY A 54 -2.79 1.30 15.85
N GLY A 55 -1.64 0.61 15.89
CA GLY A 55 -1.14 -0.17 14.76
C GLY A 55 -2.12 -1.27 14.34
N ARG A 56 -2.57 -1.20 13.09
CA ARG A 56 -3.68 -2.02 12.54
C ARG A 56 -3.16 -3.13 11.63
N MET A 57 -2.21 -3.92 12.14
CA MET A 57 -1.68 -5.01 11.34
C MET A 57 -2.80 -5.99 10.95
N THR A 58 -2.82 -6.41 9.69
CA THR A 58 -3.84 -7.31 9.13
C THR A 58 -4.12 -8.50 10.04
N ASN A 59 -5.40 -8.77 10.30
CA ASN A 59 -5.94 -9.80 11.21
C ASN A 59 -5.51 -9.66 12.69
N SER A 60 -4.88 -8.55 13.10
CA SER A 60 -4.68 -8.26 14.52
C SER A 60 -6.00 -7.85 15.21
N PRO A 61 -6.09 -7.93 16.54
CA PRO A 61 -7.25 -7.42 17.28
C PRO A 61 -7.53 -5.94 17.01
N GLN A 62 -6.49 -5.11 16.85
CA GLN A 62 -6.61 -3.70 16.50
C GLN A 62 -7.23 -3.51 15.11
N MET A 63 -6.82 -4.33 14.13
CA MET A 63 -7.43 -4.29 12.81
C MET A 63 -8.91 -4.68 12.86
N ARG A 64 -9.28 -5.72 13.61
CA ARG A 64 -10.69 -6.08 13.83
C ARG A 64 -11.50 -4.94 14.44
N GLN A 65 -10.90 -4.22 15.38
CA GLN A 65 -11.54 -3.04 15.96
C GLN A 65 -11.72 -1.92 14.93
N ALA A 66 -10.72 -1.68 14.06
CA ALA A 66 -10.79 -0.69 13.00
C ALA A 66 -11.87 -1.04 11.97
N GLU A 67 -11.95 -2.31 11.54
CA GLU A 67 -12.99 -2.82 10.64
C GLU A 67 -14.40 -2.56 11.22
N GLN A 68 -14.62 -2.90 12.48
CA GLN A 68 -15.91 -2.71 13.15
C GLN A 68 -16.26 -1.23 13.31
N TRP A 69 -15.31 -0.42 13.76
CA TRP A 69 -15.52 0.99 13.99
C TRP A 69 -15.80 1.75 12.69
N THR A 70 -15.02 1.55 11.65
CA THR A 70 -15.22 2.23 10.36
C THR A 70 -16.53 1.83 9.70
N ALA A 71 -16.90 0.55 9.75
CA ALA A 71 -18.20 0.10 9.27
C ALA A 71 -19.36 0.74 10.05
N GLN A 72 -19.22 0.92 11.38
CA GLN A 72 -20.23 1.59 12.19
C GLN A 72 -20.31 3.07 11.85
N GLN A 73 -19.19 3.77 11.67
CA GLN A 73 -19.19 5.18 11.25
C GLN A 73 -19.91 5.39 9.91
N PHE A 74 -19.68 4.54 8.93
CA PHE A 74 -20.41 4.60 7.66
C PHE A 74 -21.93 4.42 7.86
N ARG A 75 -22.37 3.53 8.76
CA ARG A 75 -23.80 3.37 9.09
C ARG A 75 -24.37 4.60 9.80
N ASP A 76 -23.64 5.16 10.74
CA ASP A 76 -24.05 6.34 11.52
C ASP A 76 -24.21 7.58 10.61
N TRP A 77 -23.37 7.71 9.58
CA TRP A 77 -23.53 8.74 8.54
C TRP A 77 -24.63 8.39 7.53
N GLY A 78 -25.28 7.22 7.65
CA GLY A 78 -26.39 6.80 6.79
C GLY A 78 -25.97 6.32 5.40
N LEU A 79 -24.76 5.78 5.22
CA LEU A 79 -24.40 5.09 4.00
C LEU A 79 -25.15 3.75 3.90
N SER A 80 -25.37 3.31 2.67
CA SER A 80 -26.05 2.06 2.37
C SER A 80 -25.03 0.95 2.10
N ASN A 81 -25.51 -0.31 2.11
CA ASN A 81 -24.72 -1.48 1.72
C ASN A 81 -23.35 -1.59 2.45
N VAL A 82 -23.34 -1.15 3.72
CA VAL A 82 -22.15 -1.23 4.56
C VAL A 82 -21.88 -2.68 4.92
N ARG A 83 -20.74 -3.20 4.48
CA ARG A 83 -20.38 -4.61 4.67
C ARG A 83 -18.88 -4.82 4.84
N ALA A 84 -18.54 -5.89 5.53
CA ALA A 84 -17.22 -6.48 5.56
C ALA A 84 -17.13 -7.55 4.46
N ASP A 85 -16.21 -7.39 3.52
CA ASP A 85 -16.04 -8.26 2.36
C ASP A 85 -14.83 -9.18 2.59
N PRO A 86 -15.03 -10.48 2.93
CA PRO A 86 -13.97 -11.38 3.39
C PRO A 86 -13.05 -11.83 2.27
N PHE A 87 -11.77 -12.07 2.60
CA PHE A 87 -10.82 -12.77 1.74
C PHE A 87 -9.83 -13.60 2.57
N ASP A 88 -9.32 -14.70 2.00
CA ASP A 88 -8.35 -15.54 2.67
C ASP A 88 -7.00 -14.82 2.81
N PHE A 89 -6.57 -14.59 4.04
CA PHE A 89 -5.30 -13.95 4.36
C PHE A 89 -4.34 -14.90 5.10
N GLY A 90 -4.77 -15.39 6.25
CA GLY A 90 -3.97 -16.19 7.15
C GLY A 90 -4.07 -15.70 8.60
N ARG A 91 -2.99 -15.80 9.36
CA ARG A 91 -2.97 -15.49 10.79
C ARG A 91 -2.67 -14.01 11.05
N GLY A 92 -3.36 -13.46 12.04
CA GLY A 92 -2.99 -12.21 12.66
C GLY A 92 -1.83 -12.37 13.64
N TRP A 93 -1.26 -11.25 14.07
CA TRP A 93 -0.15 -11.25 15.02
C TRP A 93 -0.10 -9.91 15.76
N SER A 94 0.32 -9.93 17.02
CA SER A 94 0.48 -8.71 17.82
C SER A 94 1.62 -8.82 18.83
N ILE A 95 2.24 -7.68 19.15
CA ILE A 95 3.24 -7.57 20.18
C ILE A 95 2.55 -7.32 21.53
N VAL A 96 2.91 -8.10 22.56
CA VAL A 96 2.49 -7.84 23.93
C VAL A 96 3.53 -6.97 24.63
N ARG A 97 4.80 -7.38 24.55
CA ARG A 97 5.95 -6.61 25.05
C ARG A 97 7.25 -7.13 24.45
N SER A 98 8.25 -6.27 24.41
CA SER A 98 9.58 -6.65 23.98
C SER A 98 10.66 -5.79 24.63
N SER A 99 11.88 -6.32 24.73
CA SER A 99 13.05 -5.60 25.17
C SER A 99 14.32 -6.17 24.56
N ALA A 100 15.34 -5.32 24.42
CA ALA A 100 16.67 -5.71 24.02
C ALA A 100 17.70 -4.93 24.84
N ARG A 101 18.67 -5.62 25.45
CA ARG A 101 19.69 -5.02 26.28
C ARG A 101 21.04 -5.68 26.10
N MET A 102 22.04 -4.93 25.75
CA MET A 102 23.44 -5.40 25.84
C MET A 102 23.85 -5.44 27.32
N THR A 103 24.36 -6.56 27.80
CA THR A 103 24.82 -6.73 29.20
C THR A 103 26.34 -6.70 29.33
N ALA A 104 27.05 -7.16 28.31
CA ALA A 104 28.51 -7.09 28.22
C ALA A 104 28.90 -6.48 26.85
N PRO A 105 30.02 -5.74 26.78
CA PRO A 105 31.00 -5.40 27.83
C PRO A 105 30.50 -4.32 28.81
N ARG A 106 29.34 -3.72 28.58
CA ARG A 106 28.67 -2.79 29.47
C ARG A 106 27.16 -2.83 29.29
N PRO A 107 26.35 -2.52 30.31
CA PRO A 107 24.90 -2.47 30.17
C PRO A 107 24.48 -1.29 29.25
N LEU A 108 23.55 -1.57 28.34
CA LEU A 108 22.95 -0.58 27.43
C LEU A 108 21.62 -1.11 26.90
N ASP A 109 20.55 -0.35 27.13
CA ASP A 109 19.28 -0.63 26.49
C ASP A 109 19.36 -0.27 25.00
N LEU A 110 18.82 -1.15 24.14
CA LEU A 110 18.88 -1.02 22.68
C LEU A 110 17.48 -0.80 22.14
N ARG A 111 17.39 -0.06 21.04
CA ARG A 111 16.13 0.11 20.31
C ARG A 111 15.88 -1.12 19.45
N ALA A 112 14.80 -1.83 19.76
CA ALA A 112 14.44 -3.07 19.08
C ALA A 112 12.93 -3.24 18.95
N ILE A 113 12.52 -4.03 17.96
CA ILE A 113 11.14 -4.47 17.76
C ILE A 113 11.15 -5.93 17.31
N PRO A 114 10.19 -6.78 17.76
CA PRO A 114 10.01 -8.10 17.19
C PRO A 114 9.66 -8.02 15.69
N ILE A 115 10.15 -8.97 14.93
CA ILE A 115 9.78 -9.11 13.51
C ILE A 115 8.43 -9.81 13.44
N ALA A 116 7.52 -9.22 12.67
CA ALA A 116 6.16 -9.72 12.54
C ALA A 116 6.12 -11.21 12.15
N TRP A 117 5.20 -11.94 12.77
CA TRP A 117 5.00 -13.39 12.63
C TRP A 117 6.18 -14.28 13.04
N THR A 118 7.13 -13.77 13.81
CA THR A 118 8.09 -14.63 14.52
C THR A 118 7.54 -14.99 15.92
N PRO A 119 7.95 -16.15 16.49
CA PRO A 119 7.46 -16.59 17.80
C PRO A 119 8.03 -15.78 18.96
N SER A 120 7.42 -15.93 20.14
CA SER A 120 7.94 -15.42 21.39
C SER A 120 9.29 -16.09 21.75
N THR A 121 10.12 -15.34 22.49
CA THR A 121 11.21 -15.98 23.25
C THR A 121 10.64 -16.75 24.46
N PRO A 122 11.31 -17.82 24.97
CA PRO A 122 10.91 -18.51 26.20
C PRO A 122 11.28 -17.66 27.43
N GLY A 123 10.62 -16.49 27.59
CA GLY A 123 11.00 -15.48 28.58
C GLY A 123 12.19 -14.61 28.13
N VAL A 124 12.98 -14.11 29.06
CA VAL A 124 14.24 -13.42 28.75
C VAL A 124 15.29 -14.46 28.38
N ILE A 125 15.84 -14.34 27.18
CA ILE A 125 16.99 -15.13 26.73
C ILE A 125 18.26 -14.29 26.79
N SER A 126 19.40 -14.91 27.09
CA SER A 126 20.71 -14.27 27.13
C SER A 126 21.71 -15.08 26.35
N GLY A 127 22.46 -14.45 25.47
CA GLY A 127 23.44 -15.13 24.64
C GLY A 127 24.52 -14.23 24.10
N GLU A 128 25.67 -14.82 23.83
CA GLU A 128 26.75 -14.16 23.11
C GLU A 128 26.31 -13.85 21.67
N VAL A 129 26.68 -12.67 21.18
CA VAL A 129 26.36 -12.22 19.81
C VAL A 129 27.39 -12.73 18.82
N ILE A 130 26.90 -13.29 17.71
CA ILE A 130 27.74 -13.64 16.54
C ILE A 130 27.26 -12.90 15.29
N VAL A 131 28.21 -12.38 14.51
CA VAL A 131 27.94 -11.74 13.20
C VAL A 131 27.99 -12.80 12.12
N ALA A 132 26.83 -13.21 11.63
CA ALA A 132 26.67 -14.28 10.63
C ALA A 132 25.75 -13.82 9.48
N PRO A 133 26.21 -12.90 8.60
CA PRO A 133 25.42 -12.41 7.50
C PRO A 133 25.00 -13.55 6.56
N MET A 134 23.69 -13.59 6.24
CA MET A 134 23.09 -14.56 5.34
C MET A 134 22.19 -13.83 4.34
N ALA A 135 22.54 -13.83 3.07
CA ALA A 135 21.78 -13.22 1.98
C ALA A 135 21.04 -14.25 1.11
N ASN A 136 21.51 -15.49 1.12
CA ASN A 136 20.94 -16.62 0.38
C ASN A 136 21.35 -17.95 1.06
N ALA A 137 20.73 -19.05 0.65
CA ALA A 137 21.00 -20.37 1.22
C ALA A 137 22.46 -20.87 1.07
N GLY A 138 23.19 -20.34 0.10
CA GLY A 138 24.62 -20.67 -0.06
C GLY A 138 25.50 -20.20 1.10
N ASP A 139 25.05 -19.19 1.85
CA ASP A 139 25.79 -18.68 3.01
C ASP A 139 25.72 -19.62 4.21
N PHE A 140 24.74 -20.54 4.29
CA PHE A 140 24.53 -21.42 5.45
C PHE A 140 25.71 -22.33 5.73
N ALA A 141 26.36 -22.83 4.68
CA ALA A 141 27.53 -23.72 4.83
C ALA A 141 28.66 -23.11 5.66
N ARG A 142 28.84 -21.79 5.58
CA ARG A 142 29.86 -21.04 6.35
C ARG A 142 29.58 -21.04 7.86
N TRP A 143 28.31 -21.11 8.25
CA TRP A 143 27.86 -20.93 9.63
C TRP A 143 27.48 -22.21 10.33
N ARG A 144 27.43 -23.32 9.61
CA ARG A 144 27.08 -24.64 10.15
C ARG A 144 27.98 -25.03 11.32
N GLY A 145 27.37 -25.47 12.43
CA GLY A 145 28.04 -25.87 13.67
C GLY A 145 28.56 -24.70 14.54
N LYS A 146 28.17 -23.44 14.25
CA LYS A 146 28.72 -22.26 14.94
C LYS A 146 27.68 -21.42 15.70
N LEU A 147 26.39 -21.73 15.55
CA LEU A 147 25.31 -20.84 16.00
C LEU A 147 24.60 -21.30 17.28
N ALA A 148 24.94 -22.51 17.78
CA ALA A 148 24.30 -23.07 18.97
C ALA A 148 24.45 -22.16 20.19
N GLY A 149 23.33 -21.80 20.83
CA GLY A 149 23.28 -20.94 22.01
C GLY A 149 23.67 -19.47 21.75
N LYS A 150 23.72 -19.04 20.49
CA LYS A 150 24.07 -17.66 20.11
C LYS A 150 22.85 -16.84 19.72
N ILE A 151 22.99 -15.51 19.83
CA ILE A 151 22.11 -14.52 19.21
C ILE A 151 22.79 -14.09 17.90
N VAL A 152 22.13 -14.34 16.78
CA VAL A 152 22.74 -14.28 15.45
C VAL A 152 22.39 -12.98 14.73
N LEU A 153 23.38 -12.14 14.45
CA LEU A 153 23.25 -10.96 13.61
C LEU A 153 23.28 -11.35 12.14
N VAL A 154 22.12 -11.42 11.48
CA VAL A 154 21.98 -11.99 10.13
C VAL A 154 22.17 -10.99 8.99
N SER A 155 22.17 -9.68 9.27
CA SER A 155 22.39 -8.64 8.26
C SER A 155 23.87 -8.33 8.12
N ARG A 156 24.30 -7.97 6.90
CA ARG A 156 25.61 -7.35 6.71
C ARG A 156 25.53 -5.90 7.22
N PRO A 157 26.38 -5.49 8.17
CA PRO A 157 26.41 -4.10 8.59
C PRO A 157 26.78 -3.18 7.40
N THR A 158 25.94 -2.19 7.11
CA THR A 158 26.21 -1.17 6.10
C THR A 158 26.70 0.12 6.76
N ALA A 159 27.42 0.95 6.03
CA ALA A 159 27.78 2.29 6.50
C ALA A 159 26.55 3.18 6.66
N VAL A 160 26.70 4.24 7.44
CA VAL A 160 25.71 5.33 7.51
C VAL A 160 25.63 6.03 6.16
N THR A 161 24.44 6.36 5.72
CA THR A 161 24.21 7.15 4.50
C THR A 161 23.78 8.56 4.88
N ASP A 162 24.56 9.55 4.48
CA ASP A 162 24.19 10.95 4.70
C ASP A 162 22.99 11.32 3.83
N PRO A 163 21.96 11.98 4.39
CA PRO A 163 20.82 12.42 3.61
C PRO A 163 21.23 13.55 2.66
N THR A 164 20.88 13.41 1.38
CA THR A 164 21.16 14.40 0.34
C THR A 164 20.01 15.38 0.11
N GLN A 165 18.84 15.10 0.70
CA GLN A 165 17.63 15.90 0.58
C GLN A 165 17.03 16.16 1.98
N PRO A 166 16.32 17.29 2.18
CA PRO A 166 15.56 17.53 3.39
C PRO A 166 14.56 16.40 3.64
N ALA A 167 14.45 15.95 4.89
CA ALA A 167 13.47 14.92 5.24
C ALA A 167 12.04 15.40 4.97
N PHE A 168 11.72 16.62 5.37
CA PHE A 168 10.43 17.25 5.12
C PHE A 168 10.50 18.16 3.91
N ARG A 169 9.65 17.92 2.91
CA ARG A 169 9.54 18.79 1.73
C ARG A 169 8.14 18.80 1.15
N ARG A 170 7.79 19.87 0.47
CA ARG A 170 6.63 19.96 -0.42
C ARG A 170 7.11 19.99 -1.87
N LEU A 171 6.25 19.56 -2.78
CA LEU A 171 6.53 19.66 -4.21
C LEU A 171 6.59 21.14 -4.63
N THR A 172 7.67 21.49 -5.29
CA THR A 172 7.83 22.81 -5.88
C THR A 172 7.09 22.89 -7.22
N ASP A 173 6.92 24.11 -7.75
CA ASP A 173 6.38 24.27 -9.11
C ASP A 173 7.27 23.61 -10.17
N GLU A 174 8.57 23.53 -9.92
CA GLU A 174 9.50 22.81 -10.80
C GLU A 174 9.26 21.30 -10.76
N ASP A 175 9.11 20.69 -9.57
CA ASP A 175 8.76 19.27 -9.43
C ASP A 175 7.47 18.95 -10.20
N LEU A 176 6.45 19.81 -10.08
CA LEU A 176 5.16 19.63 -10.73
C LEU A 176 5.25 19.82 -12.26
N ARG A 177 6.01 20.81 -12.75
CA ARG A 177 6.27 20.94 -14.20
C ARG A 177 6.99 19.73 -14.76
N ASN A 178 7.91 19.15 -13.99
CA ASN A 178 8.70 17.98 -14.38
C ASN A 178 7.96 16.65 -14.19
N ALA A 179 6.72 16.66 -13.68
CA ALA A 179 5.93 15.45 -13.47
C ALA A 179 5.72 14.62 -14.74
N ASN A 180 5.74 15.23 -15.93
CA ASN A 180 5.62 14.57 -17.23
C ASN A 180 6.94 14.43 -18.00
N THR A 181 8.09 14.73 -17.37
CA THR A 181 9.39 14.54 -18.02
C THR A 181 9.62 13.07 -18.34
N TYR A 182 10.00 12.77 -19.58
CA TYR A 182 10.31 11.41 -19.99
C TYR A 182 11.60 10.94 -19.32
N ASN A 183 11.51 9.78 -18.66
CA ASN A 183 12.68 9.09 -18.14
C ASN A 183 12.93 7.86 -19.00
N MET A 184 14.17 7.66 -19.45
CA MET A 184 14.54 6.43 -20.12
C MET A 184 14.28 5.24 -19.19
N PRO A 185 13.67 4.15 -19.69
CA PRO A 185 13.56 2.92 -18.90
C PRO A 185 14.94 2.47 -18.43
N SER A 186 15.09 2.17 -17.16
CA SER A 186 16.32 1.55 -16.67
C SER A 186 16.28 0.06 -17.05
N HIS A 187 17.38 -0.45 -17.60
CA HIS A 187 17.58 -1.88 -17.83
C HIS A 187 17.98 -2.62 -16.52
N ALA A 188 17.41 -2.22 -15.39
CA ALA A 188 17.62 -2.96 -14.16
C ALA A 188 17.13 -4.41 -14.37
N ALA A 189 18.00 -5.37 -14.06
CA ALA A 189 17.63 -6.77 -14.07
C ALA A 189 16.32 -6.96 -13.29
N PRO A 190 15.39 -7.80 -13.77
CA PRO A 190 14.17 -8.09 -13.03
C PRO A 190 14.54 -8.47 -11.60
N SER A 191 13.99 -7.76 -10.62
CA SER A 191 14.15 -8.20 -9.23
C SER A 191 13.69 -9.66 -9.18
N THR A 192 14.48 -10.53 -8.60
CA THR A 192 14.15 -11.95 -8.41
C THR A 192 12.97 -12.08 -7.41
N GLY A 193 12.01 -11.27 -7.55
CA GLY A 193 10.70 -11.18 -6.96
C GLY A 193 10.54 -11.68 -5.52
N THR A 194 9.49 -11.31 -4.90
CA THR A 194 9.01 -11.67 -3.54
C THR A 194 9.05 -13.18 -3.23
N LEU A 195 9.04 -14.07 -4.24
CA LEU A 195 9.15 -15.53 -4.08
C LEU A 195 10.48 -15.93 -3.44
N GLY A 196 11.60 -15.47 -3.99
CA GLY A 196 12.93 -15.82 -3.46
C GLY A 196 13.15 -15.31 -2.04
N THR A 197 12.60 -14.17 -1.69
CA THR A 197 12.74 -13.58 -0.35
C THR A 197 11.96 -14.35 0.71
N ARG A 198 10.73 -14.81 0.41
CA ARG A 198 9.93 -15.60 1.35
C ARG A 198 10.49 -17.00 1.54
N ASP A 199 10.85 -17.65 0.45
CA ASP A 199 11.45 -18.99 0.51
C ASP A 199 12.77 -18.94 1.26
N PHE A 200 13.59 -17.91 1.04
CA PHE A 200 14.82 -17.71 1.79
C PHE A 200 14.56 -17.46 3.28
N ALA A 201 13.56 -16.65 3.64
CA ALA A 201 13.24 -16.41 5.04
C ALA A 201 12.83 -17.69 5.78
N GLY A 202 12.07 -18.59 5.13
CA GLY A 202 11.74 -19.91 5.66
C GLY A 202 12.95 -20.82 5.77
N GLN A 203 13.81 -20.86 4.77
CA GLN A 203 15.04 -21.64 4.77
C GLN A 203 16.01 -21.16 5.86
N MET A 204 16.13 -19.84 6.05
CA MET A 204 16.96 -19.26 7.10
C MET A 204 16.42 -19.61 8.49
N ASP A 205 15.10 -19.52 8.70
CA ASP A 205 14.49 -19.88 9.97
C ASP A 205 14.73 -21.36 10.32
N ALA A 206 14.51 -22.26 9.36
CA ALA A 206 14.78 -23.69 9.53
C ALA A 206 16.26 -23.98 9.83
N PHE A 207 17.17 -23.31 9.12
CA PHE A 207 18.61 -23.44 9.37
C PHE A 207 19.00 -22.95 10.76
N LEU A 208 18.50 -21.80 11.20
CA LEU A 208 18.78 -21.26 12.53
C LEU A 208 18.25 -22.16 13.65
N GLN A 209 17.08 -22.76 13.43
CA GLN A 209 16.49 -23.73 14.34
C GLN A 209 17.33 -24.99 14.40
N GLU A 210 17.77 -25.56 13.26
CA GLU A 210 18.64 -26.73 13.18
C GLU A 210 19.97 -26.51 13.92
N GLU A 211 20.53 -25.31 13.78
CA GLU A 211 21.80 -24.93 14.42
C GLU A 211 21.65 -24.59 15.92
N GLY A 212 20.44 -24.55 16.47
CA GLY A 212 20.19 -24.22 17.87
C GLY A 212 20.46 -22.78 18.26
N ALA A 213 20.25 -21.84 17.34
CA ALA A 213 20.32 -20.42 17.61
C ALA A 213 19.23 -19.99 18.60
N LEU A 214 19.55 -19.12 19.56
CA LEU A 214 18.57 -18.61 20.53
C LEU A 214 17.58 -17.64 19.89
N ALA A 215 18.06 -16.77 19.03
CA ALA A 215 17.30 -15.80 18.25
C ALA A 215 18.16 -15.26 17.11
N TRP A 216 17.49 -14.63 16.16
CA TRP A 216 18.17 -13.88 15.12
C TRP A 216 17.80 -12.41 15.16
N VAL A 217 18.71 -11.56 14.69
CA VAL A 217 18.57 -10.11 14.72
C VAL A 217 18.97 -9.55 13.36
N ARG A 218 18.08 -8.75 12.77
CA ARG A 218 18.43 -7.98 11.57
C ARG A 218 18.67 -6.51 11.89
N MET A 219 19.42 -5.85 11.04
CA MET A 219 19.62 -4.42 11.08
C MET A 219 18.43 -3.70 10.45
N SER A 220 17.94 -2.64 11.09
CA SER A 220 17.00 -1.74 10.44
C SER A 220 17.58 -1.18 9.15
N GLN A 221 16.73 -1.03 8.14
CA GLN A 221 17.14 -0.53 6.83
C GLN A 221 17.32 1.00 6.78
N ARG A 222 16.94 1.71 7.85
CA ARG A 222 17.08 3.17 7.97
C ARG A 222 17.87 3.55 9.20
N ASP A 223 18.65 4.61 9.09
CA ASP A 223 19.35 5.26 10.19
C ASP A 223 18.40 6.14 11.03
N GLY A 224 18.90 6.73 12.11
CA GLY A 224 18.13 7.64 12.97
C GLY A 224 17.33 6.93 14.06
N GLY A 225 17.67 5.69 14.40
CA GLY A 225 16.96 4.91 15.43
C GLY A 225 15.60 4.40 14.99
N LEU A 226 15.30 4.41 13.68
CA LEU A 226 14.03 3.97 13.12
C LEU A 226 13.94 2.43 13.10
N LEU A 227 12.73 1.93 13.38
CA LEU A 227 12.41 0.50 13.37
C LEU A 227 11.22 0.25 12.44
N HIS A 228 11.15 -0.95 11.83
CA HIS A 228 10.08 -1.33 10.92
C HIS A 228 9.31 -2.57 11.43
N GLY A 229 9.99 -3.59 11.90
CA GLY A 229 9.37 -4.82 12.40
C GLY A 229 8.64 -5.66 11.33
N THR A 230 8.81 -5.35 10.05
CA THR A 230 8.08 -6.03 8.95
C THR A 230 8.45 -7.51 8.85
N GLY A 231 7.50 -8.37 8.50
CA GLY A 231 7.70 -9.82 8.37
C GLY A 231 6.83 -10.44 7.28
N SER A 232 6.83 -11.76 7.15
CA SER A 232 6.14 -12.46 6.04
C SER A 232 5.49 -13.79 6.41
N GLY A 233 5.52 -14.22 7.67
CA GLY A 233 5.02 -15.53 8.13
C GLY A 233 3.51 -15.59 8.41
N TYR A 234 2.67 -14.82 7.70
CA TYR A 234 1.23 -14.72 7.96
C TYR A 234 0.40 -15.87 7.41
N ARG A 235 0.88 -16.66 6.45
CA ARG A 235 0.12 -17.80 5.93
C ARG A 235 0.07 -18.92 6.96
N MET A 236 -1.05 -19.64 7.01
CA MET A 236 -1.27 -20.71 7.99
C MET A 236 -0.27 -21.86 7.90
N ASP A 237 0.29 -22.07 6.72
CA ASP A 237 1.31 -23.09 6.43
C ASP A 237 2.76 -22.59 6.60
N ASP A 238 2.98 -21.31 6.87
CA ASP A 238 4.30 -20.68 7.05
C ASP A 238 4.62 -20.54 8.54
N GLN A 239 5.12 -21.60 9.16
CA GLN A 239 5.49 -21.57 10.59
C GLN A 239 6.94 -21.11 10.77
N ARG A 240 7.12 -20.06 11.56
CA ARG A 240 8.43 -19.60 12.02
C ARG A 240 8.71 -20.15 13.41
N LEU A 241 9.92 -20.67 13.60
CA LEU A 241 10.30 -21.41 14.81
C LEU A 241 11.30 -20.64 15.66
N THR A 242 12.05 -19.70 15.07
CA THR A 242 13.11 -18.97 15.74
C THR A 242 12.68 -17.51 15.98
N PRO A 243 12.75 -17.00 17.22
CA PRO A 243 12.45 -15.60 17.51
C PRO A 243 13.33 -14.66 16.70
N GLY A 244 12.70 -13.63 16.10
CA GLY A 244 13.37 -12.63 15.28
C GLY A 244 13.14 -11.22 15.80
N MET A 245 14.19 -10.41 15.83
CA MET A 245 14.11 -9.00 16.20
C MET A 245 14.79 -8.10 15.18
N GLU A 246 14.30 -6.89 15.06
CA GLU A 246 14.97 -5.81 14.35
C GLU A 246 15.57 -4.84 15.36
N LEU A 247 16.85 -4.51 15.21
CA LEU A 247 17.53 -3.46 15.96
C LEU A 247 17.69 -2.20 15.12
N ALA A 248 17.63 -1.04 15.76
CA ALA A 248 18.05 0.20 15.14
C ALA A 248 19.45 0.05 14.53
N ALA A 249 19.65 0.65 13.37
CA ALA A 249 20.87 0.45 12.59
C ALA A 249 22.15 0.81 13.36
N GLU A 250 22.11 1.86 14.19
CA GLU A 250 23.22 2.30 15.02
C GLU A 250 23.58 1.29 16.11
N ASP A 251 22.56 0.73 16.76
CA ASP A 251 22.72 -0.28 17.81
C ASP A 251 23.21 -1.60 17.24
N TYR A 252 22.67 -2.00 16.07
CA TYR A 252 23.13 -3.18 15.36
C TYR A 252 24.61 -3.07 14.97
N ARG A 253 25.02 -1.94 14.36
CA ARG A 253 26.43 -1.69 13.98
C ARG A 253 27.36 -1.69 15.19
N ARG A 254 26.90 -1.17 16.34
CA ARG A 254 27.67 -1.22 17.60
C ARG A 254 27.92 -2.65 18.02
N LEU A 255 26.87 -3.49 18.10
CA LEU A 255 27.01 -4.90 18.44
C LEU A 255 27.93 -5.63 17.46
N ALA A 256 27.77 -5.37 16.17
CA ALA A 256 28.61 -6.00 15.14
C ALA A 256 30.08 -5.63 15.28
N ARG A 257 30.40 -4.36 15.55
CA ARG A 257 31.81 -3.93 15.81
C ARG A 257 32.38 -4.62 17.04
N LEU A 258 31.63 -4.68 18.13
CA LEU A 258 32.04 -5.34 19.35
C LEU A 258 32.26 -6.85 19.14
N ALA A 259 31.34 -7.51 18.44
CA ALA A 259 31.45 -8.94 18.16
C ALA A 259 32.64 -9.33 17.23
N LEU A 260 33.14 -8.37 16.48
CA LEU A 260 34.34 -8.52 15.65
C LEU A 260 35.64 -8.11 16.37
N THR A 261 35.54 -7.61 17.60
CA THR A 261 36.69 -7.24 18.44
C THR A 261 37.02 -8.40 19.38
N GLU A 262 38.26 -8.86 19.38
CA GLU A 262 38.70 -10.13 19.98
C GLU A 262 38.36 -10.27 21.47
N ASP A 263 38.40 -9.18 22.24
CA ASP A 263 38.22 -9.19 23.70
C ASP A 263 36.82 -8.73 24.15
N ALA A 264 35.95 -8.24 23.25
CA ALA A 264 34.72 -7.55 23.66
C ALA A 264 33.54 -8.49 23.95
N LYS A 265 33.43 -9.62 23.26
CA LYS A 265 32.39 -10.68 23.41
C LYS A 265 31.02 -10.14 23.87
N PRO A 266 30.32 -9.34 23.06
CA PRO A 266 29.08 -8.73 23.49
C PRO A 266 28.04 -9.80 23.82
N THR A 267 27.34 -9.61 24.96
CA THR A 267 26.20 -10.44 25.36
C THR A 267 24.95 -9.61 25.27
N LEU A 268 23.90 -10.19 24.71
CA LEU A 268 22.61 -9.55 24.51
C LEU A 268 21.53 -10.33 25.24
N GLU A 269 20.70 -9.61 26.01
CA GLU A 269 19.43 -10.09 26.51
C GLU A 269 18.32 -9.63 25.59
N LEU A 270 17.45 -10.57 25.19
CA LEU A 270 16.26 -10.32 24.39
C LEU A 270 15.02 -10.90 25.07
N MET A 271 13.92 -10.18 24.96
CA MET A 271 12.61 -10.68 25.29
C MET A 271 11.62 -10.21 24.25
N SER A 272 10.85 -11.15 23.71
CA SER A 272 9.75 -10.93 22.78
C SER A 272 8.56 -11.76 23.24
N GLU A 273 7.50 -11.10 23.67
CA GLU A 273 6.21 -11.74 23.94
C GLU A 273 5.22 -11.28 22.89
N VAL A 274 4.76 -12.19 22.08
CA VAL A 274 3.86 -11.96 20.95
C VAL A 274 2.67 -12.90 21.01
N ARG A 275 1.60 -12.59 20.28
CA ARG A 275 0.44 -13.46 20.13
C ARG A 275 0.10 -13.63 18.67
N PHE A 276 -0.16 -14.88 18.27
CA PHE A 276 -0.78 -15.24 17.01
C PHE A 276 -2.30 -15.27 17.19
N HIS A 277 -3.03 -14.84 16.16
CA HIS A 277 -4.49 -14.84 16.12
C HIS A 277 -4.89 -15.66 14.89
N GLU A 278 -5.40 -16.86 15.13
CA GLU A 278 -5.64 -17.89 14.12
C GLU A 278 -7.13 -18.32 14.05
N GLU A 279 -7.98 -17.68 14.85
CA GLU A 279 -9.40 -18.05 14.99
C GLU A 279 -10.19 -17.79 13.70
N ASP A 280 -9.79 -16.77 12.95
CA ASP A 280 -10.40 -16.41 11.67
C ASP A 280 -9.30 -16.06 10.65
N PRO A 281 -9.04 -16.91 9.66
CA PRO A 281 -8.03 -16.66 8.64
C PRO A 281 -8.43 -15.63 7.60
N ASN A 282 -9.70 -15.16 7.58
CA ASN A 282 -10.14 -14.13 6.67
C ASN A 282 -9.75 -12.75 7.18
N ALA A 283 -9.31 -11.88 6.30
CA ALA A 283 -9.30 -10.44 6.47
C ALA A 283 -10.49 -9.82 5.73
N TYR A 284 -10.84 -8.58 6.04
CA TYR A 284 -12.06 -7.97 5.51
C TYR A 284 -11.79 -6.58 4.96
N ASN A 285 -12.18 -6.35 3.70
CA ASN A 285 -12.35 -5.00 3.18
C ASN A 285 -13.65 -4.41 3.72
N ILE A 286 -13.66 -3.14 4.08
CA ILE A 286 -14.89 -2.44 4.46
C ILE A 286 -15.40 -1.63 3.28
N LEU A 287 -16.63 -1.93 2.86
CA LEU A 287 -17.28 -1.30 1.72
C LEU A 287 -18.56 -0.60 2.16
N ALA A 288 -18.81 0.58 1.58
CA ALA A 288 -20.03 1.36 1.83
C ALA A 288 -20.45 2.14 0.60
N ASP A 289 -21.75 2.39 0.40
CA ASP A 289 -22.28 2.99 -0.82
C ASP A 289 -23.18 4.21 -0.52
N ILE A 290 -23.08 5.23 -1.39
CA ILE A 290 -24.13 6.22 -1.63
C ILE A 290 -24.84 5.78 -2.91
N PRO A 291 -26.12 5.36 -2.87
CA PRO A 291 -26.81 4.81 -4.02
C PRO A 291 -26.97 5.82 -5.15
N GLY A 292 -26.79 5.35 -6.39
CA GLY A 292 -27.11 6.10 -7.60
C GLY A 292 -28.62 6.15 -7.87
N THR A 293 -29.04 7.11 -8.69
CA THR A 293 -30.44 7.29 -9.11
C THR A 293 -30.70 6.66 -10.47
N ASP A 294 -30.07 7.18 -11.52
CA ASP A 294 -30.42 6.84 -12.91
C ASP A 294 -29.59 5.67 -13.47
N ARG A 295 -28.34 5.56 -13.03
CA ARG A 295 -27.36 4.53 -13.46
C ARG A 295 -26.86 3.75 -12.25
N SER A 296 -27.76 3.35 -11.37
CA SER A 296 -27.43 2.67 -10.09
C SER A 296 -26.72 1.32 -10.26
N GLY A 297 -26.77 0.71 -11.45
CA GLY A 297 -25.99 -0.48 -11.80
C GLY A 297 -24.51 -0.19 -12.06
N GLU A 298 -24.14 1.06 -12.33
CA GLU A 298 -22.76 1.52 -12.48
C GLU A 298 -22.29 2.19 -11.18
N TYR A 299 -20.99 2.15 -10.91
CA TYR A 299 -20.44 2.81 -9.73
C TYR A 299 -19.04 3.38 -9.97
N VAL A 300 -18.74 4.47 -9.27
CA VAL A 300 -17.41 5.02 -9.07
C VAL A 300 -16.93 4.63 -7.68
N MET A 301 -15.63 4.50 -7.46
CA MET A 301 -15.09 4.06 -6.19
C MET A 301 -13.89 4.90 -5.79
N ALA A 302 -13.78 5.21 -4.49
CA ALA A 302 -12.56 5.66 -3.87
C ALA A 302 -12.11 4.65 -2.84
N GLY A 303 -10.79 4.54 -2.62
CA GLY A 303 -10.24 3.67 -1.59
C GLY A 303 -8.89 4.12 -1.07
N ALA A 304 -8.60 3.60 0.12
CA ALA A 304 -7.32 3.64 0.81
C ALA A 304 -7.20 2.38 1.65
N HIS A 305 -6.00 1.94 1.98
CA HIS A 305 -5.89 0.80 2.88
C HIS A 305 -6.06 1.22 4.35
N LEU A 306 -6.63 0.32 5.13
CA LEU A 306 -6.93 0.53 6.54
C LEU A 306 -5.86 -0.09 7.44
N ASP A 307 -5.23 -1.17 6.98
CA ASP A 307 -4.13 -1.82 7.69
C ASP A 307 -2.86 -0.96 7.74
N SER A 308 -1.97 -1.31 8.63
CA SER A 308 -0.64 -0.70 8.78
C SER A 308 0.34 -1.70 9.34
N TRP A 309 1.63 -1.39 9.26
CA TRP A 309 2.64 -2.16 9.98
C TRP A 309 2.59 -1.93 11.50
N VAL A 310 3.26 -2.82 12.23
CA VAL A 310 3.21 -2.95 13.69
C VAL A 310 4.11 -1.97 14.43
N ALA A 311 5.02 -1.30 13.73
CA ALA A 311 6.06 -0.49 14.40
C ALA A 311 5.52 0.81 15.02
N SER A 312 4.37 1.30 14.54
CA SER A 312 3.72 2.55 14.99
C SER A 312 2.23 2.48 14.73
N ASP A 313 1.54 3.63 14.89
CA ASP A 313 0.10 3.75 14.72
C ASP A 313 -0.33 3.80 13.24
N GLY A 314 0.61 3.88 12.29
CA GLY A 314 0.31 3.96 10.87
C GLY A 314 -0.55 5.18 10.55
N ALA A 315 -0.13 6.36 11.00
CA ALA A 315 -0.91 7.59 10.85
C ALA A 315 -0.86 8.12 9.42
N VAL A 316 0.34 8.20 8.88
CA VAL A 316 0.59 8.67 7.50
C VAL A 316 0.41 7.53 6.52
N ASP A 317 0.66 6.29 6.97
CA ASP A 317 0.58 5.03 6.22
C ASP A 317 -0.32 4.01 6.92
N ASN A 318 -1.66 3.96 6.70
CA ASN A 318 -2.42 4.89 5.84
C ASN A 318 -3.74 5.31 6.52
N ALA A 319 -3.69 5.64 7.86
CA ALA A 319 -4.86 6.21 8.52
C ALA A 319 -5.28 7.54 7.87
N ALA A 320 -4.31 8.32 7.36
CA ALA A 320 -4.56 9.57 6.63
C ALA A 320 -5.45 9.34 5.42
N GLY A 321 -5.09 8.42 4.52
CA GLY A 321 -5.87 8.08 3.34
C GLY A 321 -7.25 7.53 3.69
N SER A 322 -7.31 6.60 4.66
CA SER A 322 -8.57 6.04 5.16
C SER A 322 -9.48 7.12 5.75
N ALA A 323 -8.95 8.05 6.55
CA ALA A 323 -9.72 9.16 7.11
C ALA A 323 -10.22 10.12 6.03
N VAL A 324 -9.42 10.39 4.99
CA VAL A 324 -9.84 11.22 3.85
C VAL A 324 -10.95 10.56 3.03
N VAL A 325 -10.87 9.26 2.77
CA VAL A 325 -11.93 8.49 2.09
C VAL A 325 -13.23 8.51 2.90
N MET A 326 -13.14 8.32 4.22
CA MET A 326 -14.28 8.40 5.13
C MET A 326 -14.87 9.82 5.17
N GLU A 327 -14.04 10.83 5.25
CA GLU A 327 -14.47 12.24 5.25
C GLU A 327 -15.15 12.65 3.94
N ALA A 328 -14.66 12.18 2.80
CA ALA A 328 -15.34 12.38 1.51
C ALA A 328 -16.75 11.77 1.51
N ALA A 329 -16.92 10.60 2.13
CA ALA A 329 -18.24 9.97 2.30
C ALA A 329 -19.15 10.82 3.21
N ARG A 330 -18.62 11.30 4.34
CA ARG A 330 -19.36 12.16 5.28
C ARG A 330 -19.81 13.46 4.60
N ILE A 331 -18.90 14.14 3.89
CA ILE A 331 -19.19 15.39 3.16
C ILE A 331 -20.36 15.18 2.18
N LEU A 332 -20.27 14.16 1.33
CA LEU A 332 -21.30 13.90 0.32
C LEU A 332 -22.66 13.52 0.96
N LYS A 333 -22.63 12.79 2.07
CA LYS A 333 -23.87 12.48 2.83
C LYS A 333 -24.46 13.71 3.50
N ALA A 334 -23.64 14.56 4.14
CA ALA A 334 -24.10 15.80 4.79
C ALA A 334 -24.78 16.75 3.80
N LEU A 335 -24.29 16.79 2.56
CA LEU A 335 -24.89 17.58 1.47
C LEU A 335 -26.13 16.92 0.85
N GLY A 336 -26.48 15.70 1.23
CA GLY A 336 -27.63 14.98 0.68
C GLY A 336 -27.54 14.74 -0.83
N VAL A 337 -26.33 14.53 -1.37
CA VAL A 337 -26.14 14.33 -2.82
C VAL A 337 -26.91 13.12 -3.33
N ARG A 338 -27.44 13.23 -4.54
CA ARG A 338 -28.16 12.17 -5.26
C ARG A 338 -27.45 11.92 -6.60
N PRO A 339 -26.34 11.16 -6.59
CA PRO A 339 -25.55 10.96 -7.80
C PRO A 339 -26.28 10.08 -8.82
N LYS A 340 -25.94 10.22 -10.12
CA LYS A 340 -26.46 9.34 -11.18
C LYS A 340 -25.98 7.90 -10.99
N ARG A 341 -24.69 7.70 -10.71
CA ARG A 341 -24.06 6.42 -10.41
C ARG A 341 -23.84 6.24 -8.91
N THR A 342 -23.84 5.00 -8.46
CA THR A 342 -23.47 4.69 -7.07
C THR A 342 -22.03 5.16 -6.79
N ILE A 343 -21.81 5.79 -5.63
CA ILE A 343 -20.47 6.11 -5.14
C ILE A 343 -20.13 5.08 -4.06
N ARG A 344 -19.09 4.30 -4.29
CA ARG A 344 -18.59 3.29 -3.35
C ARG A 344 -17.31 3.77 -2.68
N PHE A 345 -17.23 3.53 -1.37
CA PHE A 345 -16.04 3.75 -0.56
C PHE A 345 -15.49 2.39 -0.16
N ALA A 346 -14.17 2.23 -0.29
CA ALA A 346 -13.47 1.00 0.06
C ALA A 346 -12.32 1.31 1.02
N LEU A 347 -12.30 0.63 2.16
CA LEU A 347 -11.15 0.59 3.04
C LEU A 347 -10.55 -0.80 2.90
N TRP A 348 -9.39 -0.86 2.24
CA TRP A 348 -8.72 -2.11 1.92
C TRP A 348 -7.99 -2.68 3.12
N ASN A 349 -7.77 -3.99 3.12
CA ASN A 349 -7.02 -4.69 4.14
C ASN A 349 -5.95 -5.58 3.50
N GLY A 350 -4.84 -5.80 4.20
CA GLY A 350 -3.74 -6.62 3.71
C GLY A 350 -2.98 -5.98 2.54
N GLU A 351 -3.03 -4.66 2.42
CA GLU A 351 -2.25 -3.90 1.45
C GLU A 351 -0.76 -4.10 1.70
N GLU A 352 -0.33 -3.88 2.94
CA GLU A 352 1.04 -3.93 3.44
C GLU A 352 1.73 -5.30 3.20
N GLN A 353 0.95 -6.36 3.06
CA GLN A 353 1.48 -7.70 2.81
C GLN A 353 1.37 -8.12 1.34
N GLY A 354 0.93 -7.22 0.45
CA GLY A 354 0.91 -7.44 -1.00
C GLY A 354 -0.42 -7.18 -1.68
N LEU A 355 -1.16 -6.15 -1.26
CA LEU A 355 -2.40 -5.67 -1.89
C LEU A 355 -3.50 -6.75 -1.92
N TRP A 356 -3.60 -7.56 -0.86
CA TRP A 356 -4.47 -8.76 -0.87
C TRP A 356 -5.94 -8.42 -0.96
N GLY A 357 -6.40 -7.35 -0.28
CA GLY A 357 -7.80 -6.95 -0.26
C GLY A 357 -8.29 -6.46 -1.61
N SER A 358 -7.54 -5.57 -2.27
CA SER A 358 -7.89 -5.08 -3.60
C SER A 358 -7.77 -6.16 -4.67
N LEU A 359 -6.77 -7.05 -4.58
CA LEU A 359 -6.68 -8.23 -5.45
C LEU A 359 -7.90 -9.15 -5.32
N ALA A 360 -8.30 -9.44 -4.09
CA ALA A 360 -9.46 -10.29 -3.83
C ALA A 360 -10.75 -9.67 -4.38
N TYR A 361 -10.90 -8.34 -4.25
CA TYR A 361 -12.01 -7.61 -4.84
C TYR A 361 -12.01 -7.72 -6.38
N VAL A 362 -10.87 -7.51 -7.03
CA VAL A 362 -10.72 -7.65 -8.48
C VAL A 362 -11.09 -9.07 -8.90
N ASP A 363 -10.51 -10.08 -8.24
CA ASP A 363 -10.73 -11.48 -8.59
C ASP A 363 -12.20 -11.91 -8.41
N ARG A 364 -12.87 -11.42 -7.37
CA ARG A 364 -14.27 -11.75 -7.08
C ARG A 364 -15.28 -11.04 -7.98
N TYR A 365 -15.08 -9.76 -8.27
CA TYR A 365 -16.10 -8.92 -8.87
C TYR A 365 -15.81 -8.44 -10.29
N LEU A 366 -14.53 -8.32 -10.67
CA LEU A 366 -14.16 -7.62 -11.88
C LEU A 366 -13.58 -8.55 -12.96
N ALA A 367 -12.55 -9.30 -12.64
CA ALA A 367 -11.92 -10.19 -13.60
C ALA A 367 -11.08 -11.26 -12.92
N THR A 368 -11.05 -12.46 -13.50
CA THR A 368 -10.12 -13.52 -13.12
C THR A 368 -9.00 -13.67 -14.14
N ARG A 369 -7.99 -14.43 -13.79
CA ARG A 369 -6.91 -14.84 -14.71
C ARG A 369 -6.82 -16.35 -14.74
N ALA A 370 -6.63 -16.90 -15.94
CA ALA A 370 -6.56 -18.34 -16.13
C ALA A 370 -5.41 -18.97 -15.33
N PRO A 371 -5.57 -20.22 -14.85
CA PRO A 371 -4.49 -20.97 -14.23
C PRO A 371 -3.28 -21.09 -15.16
N LEU A 372 -2.08 -21.26 -14.58
CA LEU A 372 -0.84 -21.45 -15.33
C LEU A 372 -0.71 -22.86 -15.92
N GLY A 373 -1.47 -23.84 -15.39
CA GLY A 373 -1.38 -25.24 -15.75
C GLY A 373 -0.21 -25.98 -15.10
N ASP A 374 0.52 -25.35 -14.17
CA ASP A 374 1.49 -25.99 -13.29
C ASP A 374 0.89 -26.03 -11.88
N ALA A 375 0.59 -27.24 -11.39
CA ALA A 375 -0.07 -27.42 -10.10
C ALA A 375 0.65 -26.77 -8.91
N ARG A 376 1.98 -26.65 -8.95
CA ARG A 376 2.78 -26.02 -7.90
C ARG A 376 2.61 -24.50 -7.93
N LEU A 377 2.61 -23.90 -9.14
CA LEU A 377 2.42 -22.45 -9.31
C LEU A 377 0.97 -22.07 -9.11
N ASP A 378 0.03 -22.93 -9.50
CA ASP A 378 -1.40 -22.68 -9.32
C ASP A 378 -1.86 -22.81 -7.87
N ALA A 379 -1.12 -23.58 -7.04
CA ALA A 379 -1.32 -23.65 -5.59
C ALA A 379 -0.82 -22.39 -4.85
N LEU A 380 0.02 -21.56 -5.49
CA LEU A 380 0.46 -20.31 -4.88
C LEU A 380 -0.68 -19.28 -4.88
N PRO A 381 -0.72 -18.40 -3.86
CA PRO A 381 -1.66 -17.29 -3.83
C PRO A 381 -1.62 -16.47 -5.13
N ASN A 382 -2.79 -16.06 -5.62
CA ASN A 382 -2.93 -15.36 -6.89
C ASN A 382 -1.98 -14.16 -7.04
N GLY A 383 -1.77 -13.38 -5.97
CA GLY A 383 -0.88 -12.23 -5.99
C GLY A 383 0.57 -12.55 -6.40
N ARG A 384 1.06 -13.75 -6.07
CA ARG A 384 2.42 -14.17 -6.44
C ARG A 384 2.61 -14.47 -7.92
N THR A 385 1.55 -14.96 -8.58
CA THR A 385 1.59 -15.41 -9.97
C THR A 385 0.72 -14.56 -10.88
N TRP A 386 0.09 -13.51 -10.35
CA TRP A 386 -0.90 -12.69 -11.04
C TRP A 386 -0.43 -12.23 -12.43
N ARG A 387 0.77 -11.68 -12.53
CA ARG A 387 1.32 -11.15 -13.78
C ARG A 387 1.62 -12.23 -14.83
N GLN A 388 1.71 -13.49 -14.41
CA GLN A 388 2.03 -14.62 -15.27
C GLN A 388 0.76 -15.34 -15.77
N ARG A 389 -0.40 -15.11 -15.13
CA ARG A 389 -1.65 -15.79 -15.41
C ARG A 389 -2.39 -15.12 -16.57
N TRP A 390 -2.62 -15.84 -17.65
CA TRP A 390 -3.31 -15.37 -18.85
C TRP A 390 -4.19 -16.47 -19.43
N PRO A 391 -5.32 -16.14 -20.14
CA PRO A 391 -5.84 -14.79 -20.39
C PRO A 391 -6.56 -14.18 -19.18
N ILE A 392 -6.84 -12.87 -19.28
CA ILE A 392 -7.73 -12.16 -18.37
C ILE A 392 -9.18 -12.46 -18.81
N GLN A 393 -10.03 -12.82 -17.85
CA GLN A 393 -11.43 -13.16 -18.05
C GLN A 393 -12.32 -12.18 -17.28
N PRO A 394 -12.91 -11.16 -17.94
CA PRO A 394 -13.81 -10.22 -17.28
C PRO A 394 -15.03 -10.93 -16.70
N ARG A 395 -15.45 -10.50 -15.50
CA ARG A 395 -16.70 -10.89 -14.86
C ARG A 395 -17.82 -9.92 -15.22
N ALA A 396 -19.06 -10.27 -14.90
CA ALA A 396 -20.24 -9.42 -15.16
C ALA A 396 -20.09 -8.00 -14.55
N GLY A 397 -19.45 -7.86 -13.40
CA GLY A 397 -19.22 -6.57 -12.74
C GLY A 397 -18.12 -5.71 -13.35
N HIS A 398 -17.31 -6.24 -14.28
CA HIS A 398 -16.17 -5.52 -14.84
C HIS A 398 -16.54 -4.18 -15.48
N GLY A 399 -17.62 -4.13 -16.24
CA GLY A 399 -18.12 -2.91 -16.87
C GLY A 399 -18.78 -1.92 -15.92
N HIS A 400 -19.19 -2.36 -14.75
CA HIS A 400 -19.95 -1.55 -13.79
C HIS A 400 -19.09 -0.56 -13.00
N LEU A 401 -17.82 -0.88 -12.71
CA LEU A 401 -16.88 0.04 -12.09
C LEU A 401 -16.29 0.95 -13.16
N VAL A 402 -16.70 2.23 -13.15
CA VAL A 402 -16.34 3.19 -14.20
C VAL A 402 -15.13 4.05 -13.86
N ALA A 403 -14.76 4.17 -12.58
CA ALA A 403 -13.53 4.81 -12.11
C ALA A 403 -13.20 4.37 -10.69
N TYR A 404 -11.90 4.29 -10.39
CA TYR A 404 -11.37 4.11 -9.04
C TYR A 404 -10.31 5.17 -8.74
N PHE A 405 -10.44 5.84 -7.60
CA PHE A 405 -9.50 6.84 -7.09
C PHE A 405 -8.85 6.34 -5.81
N ASN A 406 -7.53 6.21 -5.82
CA ASN A 406 -6.73 5.74 -4.70
C ASN A 406 -6.05 6.88 -3.97
N LEU A 407 -5.90 6.74 -2.65
CA LEU A 407 -5.18 7.69 -1.82
C LEU A 407 -4.23 6.95 -0.87
N ASP A 408 -2.97 6.90 -1.25
CA ASP A 408 -1.93 6.19 -0.53
C ASP A 408 -0.54 6.67 -0.97
N ASN A 409 -0.20 7.90 -0.58
CA ASN A 409 1.10 8.54 -0.81
C ASN A 409 1.45 9.50 0.33
N GLY A 410 1.11 9.10 1.55
CA GLY A 410 1.31 9.91 2.73
C GLY A 410 0.16 10.89 3.01
N SER A 411 0.40 11.92 3.82
CA SER A 411 -0.63 12.82 4.37
C SER A 411 -0.58 14.25 3.82
N GLY A 412 0.22 14.50 2.77
CA GLY A 412 0.38 15.85 2.23
C GLY A 412 -0.77 16.28 1.32
N LYS A 413 -0.80 17.59 1.00
CA LYS A 413 -1.77 18.16 0.05
C LYS A 413 -1.79 17.41 -1.26
N ILE A 414 -2.99 17.23 -1.81
CA ILE A 414 -3.14 16.83 -3.21
C ILE A 414 -2.65 17.99 -4.10
N ARG A 415 -1.71 17.68 -4.98
CA ARG A 415 -1.15 18.61 -5.97
C ARG A 415 -1.68 18.34 -7.38
N GLY A 416 -2.33 17.19 -7.56
CA GLY A 416 -2.90 16.75 -8.82
C GLY A 416 -3.21 15.27 -8.83
N ILE A 417 -3.23 14.68 -10.02
CA ILE A 417 -3.56 13.26 -10.23
C ILE A 417 -2.68 12.66 -11.34
N ASN A 418 -2.29 11.40 -11.18
CA ASN A 418 -1.68 10.61 -12.25
C ASN A 418 -2.80 10.03 -13.13
N ALA A 419 -2.75 10.31 -14.42
CA ALA A 419 -3.66 9.74 -15.40
C ALA A 419 -3.30 8.28 -15.76
N GLU A 420 -2.24 7.74 -15.19
CA GLU A 420 -1.84 6.34 -15.25
C GLU A 420 -1.71 5.79 -16.69
N GLY A 421 -1.15 6.60 -17.59
CA GLY A 421 -1.04 6.29 -19.00
C GLY A 421 -2.34 6.46 -19.80
N ASN A 422 -3.45 6.78 -19.15
CA ASN A 422 -4.74 7.03 -19.80
C ASN A 422 -4.82 8.48 -20.32
N VAL A 423 -4.23 8.71 -21.48
CA VAL A 423 -4.15 10.06 -22.07
C VAL A 423 -5.52 10.71 -22.25
N ALA A 424 -6.55 9.91 -22.55
CA ALA A 424 -7.91 10.42 -22.76
C ALA A 424 -8.59 10.93 -21.47
N ALA A 425 -8.14 10.47 -20.31
CA ALA A 425 -8.63 10.97 -19.01
C ALA A 425 -8.00 12.32 -18.61
N ALA A 426 -6.83 12.66 -19.15
CA ALA A 426 -6.08 13.85 -18.72
C ALA A 426 -6.86 15.17 -18.90
N PRO A 427 -7.51 15.49 -20.04
CA PRO A 427 -8.28 16.72 -20.18
C PRO A 427 -9.49 16.77 -19.25
N ILE A 428 -10.08 15.63 -18.91
CA ILE A 428 -11.18 15.55 -17.94
C ILE A 428 -10.68 15.94 -16.55
N PHE A 429 -9.54 15.39 -16.13
CA PHE A 429 -8.93 15.72 -14.84
C PHE A 429 -8.46 17.16 -14.74
N GLN A 430 -7.94 17.74 -15.84
CA GLN A 430 -7.61 19.17 -15.88
C GLN A 430 -8.82 20.04 -15.57
N GLN A 431 -9.97 19.70 -16.17
CA GLN A 431 -11.21 20.40 -15.92
C GLN A 431 -11.70 20.24 -14.48
N TRP A 432 -11.63 19.02 -13.92
CA TRP A 432 -12.07 18.75 -12.55
C TRP A 432 -11.16 19.38 -11.50
N LEU A 433 -9.89 19.61 -11.81
CA LEU A 433 -8.94 20.29 -10.92
C LEU A 433 -9.05 21.82 -10.96
N GLU A 434 -9.67 22.41 -12.00
CA GLU A 434 -9.73 23.87 -12.17
C GLU A 434 -10.21 24.61 -10.91
N PRO A 435 -11.28 24.18 -10.21
CA PRO A 435 -11.75 24.86 -9.00
C PRO A 435 -10.75 24.83 -7.84
N PHE A 436 -9.80 23.91 -7.85
CA PHE A 436 -8.83 23.68 -6.77
C PHE A 436 -7.43 24.22 -7.07
N SER A 437 -7.26 24.92 -8.18
CA SER A 437 -5.97 25.52 -8.56
C SER A 437 -5.43 26.46 -7.50
N ALA A 438 -6.29 27.30 -6.90
CA ALA A 438 -5.93 28.17 -5.79
C ALA A 438 -5.54 27.42 -4.49
N MET A 439 -5.95 26.16 -4.36
CA MET A 439 -5.53 25.27 -3.26
C MET A 439 -4.22 24.52 -3.59
N GLY A 440 -3.63 24.77 -4.76
CA GLY A 440 -2.38 24.16 -5.21
C GLY A 440 -2.53 22.83 -5.91
N ALA A 441 -3.74 22.43 -6.33
CA ALA A 441 -4.03 21.19 -7.03
C ALA A 441 -4.40 21.50 -8.50
N SER A 442 -3.44 21.35 -9.41
CA SER A 442 -3.64 21.65 -10.84
C SER A 442 -2.86 20.73 -11.78
N THR A 443 -2.06 19.81 -11.25
CA THR A 443 -1.16 18.99 -12.07
C THR A 443 -1.85 17.70 -12.51
N VAL A 444 -1.81 17.42 -13.81
CA VAL A 444 -2.15 16.11 -14.37
C VAL A 444 -0.89 15.48 -14.96
N SER A 445 -0.45 14.36 -14.40
CA SER A 445 0.69 13.61 -14.89
C SER A 445 0.21 12.42 -15.74
N LEU A 446 0.86 12.19 -16.88
CA LEU A 446 0.62 11.00 -17.71
C LEU A 446 1.37 9.76 -17.21
N ARG A 447 2.21 9.91 -16.19
CA ARG A 447 2.99 8.79 -15.63
C ARG A 447 2.08 7.79 -14.96
N THR A 448 2.60 6.58 -14.86
CA THR A 448 2.04 5.54 -14.01
C THR A 448 2.70 5.59 -12.64
N SER A 449 1.90 5.39 -11.61
CA SER A 449 2.35 5.11 -10.26
C SER A 449 2.19 3.59 -9.98
N GLY A 450 2.72 3.12 -8.87
CA GLY A 450 2.67 1.70 -8.52
C GLY A 450 2.70 1.51 -7.02
N GLY A 451 2.68 0.23 -6.61
CA GLY A 451 2.92 -0.15 -5.22
C GLY A 451 1.70 -0.10 -4.31
N THR A 452 0.49 0.22 -4.80
CA THR A 452 -0.73 0.30 -3.98
C THR A 452 -1.98 -0.17 -4.73
N ASP A 453 -3.12 -0.17 -4.10
CA ASP A 453 -4.35 -0.90 -4.44
C ASP A 453 -4.95 -0.65 -5.83
N HIS A 454 -4.69 0.50 -6.47
CA HIS A 454 -5.18 0.77 -7.84
C HIS A 454 -4.54 -0.13 -8.91
N VAL A 455 -3.37 -0.70 -8.62
CA VAL A 455 -2.57 -1.46 -9.60
C VAL A 455 -3.33 -2.68 -10.15
N TYR A 456 -4.01 -3.45 -9.28
CA TYR A 456 -4.73 -4.63 -9.75
C TYR A 456 -5.95 -4.28 -10.61
N LEU A 457 -6.62 -3.17 -10.33
CA LEU A 457 -7.72 -2.67 -11.14
C LEU A 457 -7.23 -2.28 -12.54
N GLN A 458 -6.12 -1.56 -12.62
CA GLN A 458 -5.50 -1.17 -13.90
C GLN A 458 -5.10 -2.38 -14.74
N THR A 459 -4.52 -3.41 -14.11
CA THR A 459 -4.05 -4.61 -14.82
C THR A 459 -5.17 -5.44 -15.44
N VAL A 460 -6.44 -5.12 -15.16
CA VAL A 460 -7.61 -5.70 -15.81
C VAL A 460 -8.41 -4.69 -16.63
N GLY A 461 -7.83 -3.52 -16.94
CA GLY A 461 -8.44 -2.50 -17.81
C GLY A 461 -9.51 -1.64 -17.12
N VAL A 462 -9.61 -1.65 -15.80
CA VAL A 462 -10.46 -0.72 -15.05
C VAL A 462 -9.70 0.59 -14.86
N PRO A 463 -10.33 1.77 -15.10
CA PRO A 463 -9.70 3.06 -14.87
C PRO A 463 -9.43 3.26 -13.38
N GLY A 464 -8.19 3.09 -12.96
CA GLY A 464 -7.71 3.30 -11.60
C GLY A 464 -6.66 4.40 -11.58
N PHE A 465 -6.74 5.32 -10.62
CA PHE A 465 -5.91 6.52 -10.57
C PHE A 465 -5.40 6.78 -9.16
N GLN A 466 -4.17 7.28 -9.07
CA GLN A 466 -3.54 7.69 -7.82
C GLN A 466 -3.35 9.21 -7.81
N PHE A 467 -3.72 9.87 -6.71
CA PHE A 467 -3.46 11.30 -6.56
C PHE A 467 -1.96 11.58 -6.34
N ILE A 468 -1.52 12.75 -6.79
CA ILE A 468 -0.18 13.28 -6.51
C ILE A 468 -0.28 14.07 -5.21
N GLN A 469 0.48 13.70 -4.20
CA GLN A 469 0.51 14.38 -2.91
C GLN A 469 1.89 14.98 -2.62
N ASP A 470 1.92 16.04 -1.80
CA ASP A 470 3.17 16.51 -1.22
C ASP A 470 3.80 15.39 -0.40
N PRO A 471 5.07 15.07 -0.60
CA PRO A 471 5.70 13.94 0.11
C PRO A 471 5.88 14.18 1.61
N LEU A 472 5.88 15.42 2.07
CA LEU A 472 6.26 15.79 3.43
C LEU A 472 7.53 15.04 3.85
N ASP A 473 7.49 14.26 4.91
CA ASP A 473 8.57 13.37 5.35
C ASP A 473 8.20 11.86 5.21
N TYR A 474 7.15 11.55 4.44
CA TYR A 474 6.66 10.18 4.24
C TYR A 474 7.77 9.22 3.83
N SER A 475 8.30 9.38 2.62
CA SER A 475 9.34 8.45 2.10
C SER A 475 10.68 8.57 2.84
N ALA A 476 10.98 9.74 3.43
CA ALA A 476 12.24 9.97 4.10
C ALA A 476 12.32 9.32 5.48
N ARG A 477 11.21 9.36 6.26
CA ARG A 477 11.24 8.98 7.67
C ARG A 477 10.08 8.12 8.15
N LEU A 478 8.85 8.28 7.61
CA LEU A 478 7.63 7.76 8.22
C LEU A 478 7.20 6.41 7.65
N HIS A 479 7.32 6.21 6.35
CA HIS A 479 6.86 5.01 5.64
C HIS A 479 7.36 3.74 6.32
N HIS A 480 6.45 2.98 6.91
CA HIS A 480 6.65 1.73 7.67
C HIS A 480 7.53 1.86 8.92
N THR A 481 7.67 3.04 9.54
CA THR A 481 8.60 3.23 10.66
C THR A 481 7.92 3.45 12.00
N SER A 482 8.71 3.26 13.07
CA SER A 482 8.29 3.42 14.47
C SER A 482 7.92 4.85 14.90
N ILE A 483 8.00 5.83 13.99
CA ILE A 483 7.63 7.22 14.27
C ILE A 483 6.44 7.70 13.44
N ASP A 484 5.75 6.82 12.73
CA ASP A 484 4.55 7.17 11.98
C ASP A 484 3.33 7.32 12.91
N SER A 485 3.22 8.49 13.52
CA SER A 485 2.21 8.85 14.53
C SER A 485 1.34 10.04 14.09
N TYR A 486 0.25 10.26 14.81
CA TYR A 486 -0.72 11.33 14.57
C TYR A 486 -0.10 12.72 14.42
N ASP A 487 0.97 13.05 15.15
CA ASP A 487 1.64 14.36 15.12
C ASP A 487 2.24 14.71 13.76
N HIS A 488 2.41 13.74 12.88
CA HIS A 488 2.87 13.94 11.50
C HIS A 488 1.76 14.32 10.52
N LEU A 489 0.49 14.25 10.94
CA LEU A 489 -0.63 14.68 10.11
C LEU A 489 -0.75 16.21 10.06
N ARG A 490 -1.28 16.72 8.95
CA ARG A 490 -1.53 18.15 8.73
C ARG A 490 -2.99 18.35 8.39
N ALA A 491 -3.74 18.94 9.33
CA ALA A 491 -5.20 19.10 9.23
C ALA A 491 -5.65 19.78 7.93
N GLU A 492 -4.96 20.85 7.53
CA GLU A 492 -5.29 21.57 6.29
C GLU A 492 -5.08 20.72 5.04
N ASP A 493 -4.03 19.87 5.03
CA ASP A 493 -3.73 19.02 3.90
C ASP A 493 -4.77 17.91 3.76
N LEU A 494 -5.19 17.27 4.86
CA LEU A 494 -6.22 16.23 4.85
C LEU A 494 -7.61 16.79 4.51
N ARG A 495 -7.96 17.98 5.02
CA ARG A 495 -9.21 18.67 4.64
C ARG A 495 -9.26 18.96 3.14
N GLN A 496 -8.17 19.50 2.58
CA GLN A 496 -8.06 19.77 1.15
C GLN A 496 -8.18 18.46 0.34
N ALA A 497 -7.54 17.39 0.78
CA ALA A 497 -7.60 16.10 0.11
C ALA A 497 -9.03 15.53 0.10
N ALA A 498 -9.76 15.62 1.22
CA ALA A 498 -11.15 15.17 1.32
C ALA A 498 -12.10 15.97 0.39
N VAL A 499 -11.91 17.29 0.30
CA VAL A 499 -12.67 18.16 -0.61
C VAL A 499 -12.45 17.74 -2.06
N ILE A 500 -11.19 17.54 -2.47
CA ILE A 500 -10.85 17.19 -3.85
C ILE A 500 -11.40 15.79 -4.17
N LEU A 501 -11.20 14.81 -3.28
CA LEU A 501 -11.69 13.45 -3.48
C LEU A 501 -13.21 13.40 -3.60
N ALA A 502 -13.95 14.08 -2.71
CA ALA A 502 -15.40 14.17 -2.75
C ALA A 502 -15.90 14.77 -4.08
N SER A 503 -15.21 15.82 -4.56
CA SER A 503 -15.54 16.49 -5.82
C SER A 503 -15.28 15.60 -7.03
N PHE A 504 -14.17 14.87 -7.05
CA PHE A 504 -13.86 13.90 -8.11
C PHE A 504 -14.88 12.77 -8.16
N LEU A 505 -15.27 12.24 -7.00
CA LEU A 505 -16.29 11.19 -6.90
C LEU A 505 -17.64 11.68 -7.43
N LEU A 506 -18.08 12.87 -7.03
CA LEU A 506 -19.35 13.43 -7.48
C LEU A 506 -19.33 13.74 -8.98
N SER A 507 -18.23 14.30 -9.49
CA SER A 507 -18.04 14.59 -10.91
C SER A 507 -18.08 13.31 -11.75
N ALA A 508 -17.35 12.26 -11.33
CA ALA A 508 -17.33 10.98 -12.04
C ALA A 508 -18.70 10.26 -11.95
N ALA A 509 -19.39 10.37 -10.81
CA ALA A 509 -20.71 9.76 -10.63
C ALA A 509 -21.79 10.43 -11.47
N ASN A 510 -21.68 11.75 -11.71
CA ASN A 510 -22.66 12.53 -12.45
C ASN A 510 -22.31 12.70 -13.94
N SER A 511 -21.13 12.30 -14.37
CA SER A 511 -20.70 12.36 -15.76
C SER A 511 -21.67 11.60 -16.69
N ASP A 512 -22.03 12.19 -17.83
CA ASP A 512 -22.87 11.50 -18.82
C ASP A 512 -22.14 10.30 -19.43
N GLU A 513 -20.84 10.45 -19.70
CA GLU A 513 -20.00 9.38 -20.19
C GLU A 513 -19.09 8.84 -19.07
N PRO A 514 -18.84 7.53 -19.03
CA PRO A 514 -17.87 6.97 -18.10
C PRO A 514 -16.46 7.45 -18.44
N LEU A 515 -15.54 7.42 -17.48
CA LEU A 515 -14.14 7.70 -17.77
C LEU A 515 -13.58 6.72 -18.82
N PRO A 516 -12.72 7.21 -19.74
CA PRO A 516 -12.13 6.37 -20.78
C PRO A 516 -11.41 5.15 -20.19
N ARG A 517 -11.60 3.99 -20.79
CA ARG A 517 -10.94 2.75 -20.38
C ARG A 517 -9.72 2.45 -21.25
N MET A 518 -8.68 1.94 -20.62
CA MET A 518 -7.59 1.29 -21.36
C MET A 518 -8.08 -0.07 -21.87
N PRO A 519 -7.61 -0.52 -23.06
CA PRO A 519 -7.91 -1.85 -23.55
C PRO A 519 -7.47 -2.92 -22.54
N ILE A 520 -8.27 -3.98 -22.40
CA ILE A 520 -7.85 -5.13 -21.58
C ILE A 520 -6.65 -5.79 -22.26
N PRO A 521 -5.53 -5.98 -21.54
CA PRO A 521 -4.37 -6.65 -22.12
C PRO A 521 -4.72 -8.08 -22.55
N THR A 522 -4.31 -8.48 -23.74
CA THR A 522 -4.59 -9.83 -24.29
C THR A 522 -3.46 -10.82 -24.04
N ARG A 523 -2.30 -10.34 -23.67
CA ARG A 523 -1.09 -11.13 -23.34
C ARG A 523 -0.13 -10.28 -22.51
N PRO A 524 0.83 -10.89 -21.79
CA PRO A 524 1.88 -10.13 -21.13
C PRO A 524 2.65 -9.26 -22.13
N THR A 525 2.85 -7.99 -21.80
CA THR A 525 3.76 -7.14 -22.56
C THR A 525 5.19 -7.46 -22.09
N PRO A 526 6.14 -7.74 -23.00
CA PRO A 526 7.53 -7.88 -22.63
C PRO A 526 8.01 -6.60 -21.89
N THR A 527 8.74 -6.77 -20.81
CA THR A 527 9.29 -5.63 -20.03
C THR A 527 10.39 -4.91 -20.80
N ASP A 528 11.04 -5.59 -21.74
CA ASP A 528 11.99 -5.02 -22.68
C ASP A 528 11.56 -5.35 -24.11
N PRO A 529 11.02 -4.36 -24.86
CA PRO A 529 10.67 -4.55 -26.27
C PRO A 529 11.90 -4.74 -27.17
N PHE A 530 13.08 -4.43 -26.68
CA PHE A 530 14.34 -4.56 -27.39
C PHE A 530 15.34 -5.40 -26.56
N PRO A 531 15.08 -6.72 -26.36
CA PRO A 531 16.02 -7.57 -25.65
C PRO A 531 17.37 -7.50 -26.35
N LEU A 532 18.41 -7.10 -25.63
CA LEU A 532 19.76 -7.16 -26.14
C LEU A 532 20.05 -8.62 -26.50
N GLN A 533 20.31 -8.89 -27.76
CA GLN A 533 20.81 -10.20 -28.16
C GLN A 533 22.16 -10.39 -27.46
N GLN A 534 22.24 -11.38 -26.58
CA GLN A 534 23.50 -11.80 -25.94
C GLN A 534 24.37 -12.53 -26.95
#